data_318e3d45d89f0476f20ce5813b762016
#
_entry.id   318e3d45d89f0476f20ce5813b762016
#
_cell.length_a   1.000
_cell.length_b   1.000
_cell.length_c   1.000
_cell.angle_alpha   90.00
_cell.angle_beta   90.00
_cell.angle_gamma   90.00
#
_symmetry.space_group_name_H-M   'P 1'
#
loop_
_entity.id
_entity.type
_entity.pdbx_description
1 polymer ?
#
loop_
_entity_poly.entity_id
_entity_poly.type
_entity_poly.pdbx_seq_one_letter_code
_entity_poly.pdbx_strand_id
1 'polypeptide(L)'
;MNLVLLDNPKVVDFDAGTPAAEHLSRVLKIAVGDTFWCGVKNGARGLATVTDISPSGKISFSVAWEKDSPDVKLPPVRLLVGLSRPQTMKKIFAAASEIGCARIDVFRSEKGDPAYAESSLWKVGDETLPGILKKSAEQTCIPAFPEFRLYRSLEHFLEENSDEIQKSACVALDVYAPEKSFGNIALPPQKNVLLAIGSERGWTDAERAGLRGNGFAFAHLGGRVLRVETAVAVALSVALSKIDFWTPHKRLS
;
A
#
# COMPACT_ATOMS: atom_id res chain seq x y z
N MET A 1 -6.87 -13.89 7.20
CA MET A 1 -7.24 -12.54 7.70
C MET A 1 -6.77 -12.44 9.12
N ASN A 2 -5.89 -11.49 9.39
CA ASN A 2 -5.31 -11.30 10.72
C ASN A 2 -5.99 -10.16 11.49
N LEU A 3 -6.77 -9.32 10.79
CA LEU A 3 -7.52 -8.20 11.36
C LEU A 3 -8.89 -8.14 10.72
N VAL A 4 -9.92 -7.78 11.50
CA VAL A 4 -11.28 -7.49 11.02
C VAL A 4 -11.45 -5.98 10.97
N LEU A 5 -11.78 -5.42 9.80
CA LEU A 5 -12.08 -4.01 9.67
C LEU A 5 -13.53 -3.72 10.10
N LEU A 6 -13.66 -2.76 10.99
CA LEU A 6 -14.94 -2.25 11.50
C LEU A 6 -15.29 -0.95 10.76
N ASP A 7 -16.57 -0.69 10.54
CA ASP A 7 -17.05 0.55 9.91
C ASP A 7 -16.79 1.78 10.79
N ASN A 8 -16.84 1.60 12.10
CA ASN A 8 -16.54 2.63 13.09
C ASN A 8 -16.20 2.00 14.46
N PRO A 9 -15.64 2.77 15.42
CA PRO A 9 -15.20 2.23 16.72
C PRO A 9 -16.33 1.85 17.69
N LYS A 10 -17.59 2.09 17.32
CA LYS A 10 -18.75 1.75 18.17
C LYS A 10 -19.36 0.39 17.80
N VAL A 11 -18.86 -0.27 16.75
CA VAL A 11 -19.29 -1.63 16.37
C VAL A 11 -18.84 -2.58 17.47
N VAL A 12 -19.81 -3.30 18.06
CA VAL A 12 -19.61 -4.25 19.17
C VAL A 12 -20.22 -5.63 18.88
N ASP A 13 -20.78 -5.81 17.71
CA ASP A 13 -21.31 -7.08 17.24
C ASP A 13 -21.29 -7.22 15.72
N PHE A 14 -21.38 -8.45 15.25
CA PHE A 14 -21.62 -8.83 13.87
C PHE A 14 -22.88 -9.69 13.79
N ASP A 15 -23.81 -9.29 12.94
CA ASP A 15 -24.98 -10.11 12.65
C ASP A 15 -24.59 -11.39 11.92
N ALA A 16 -25.36 -12.45 12.13
CA ALA A 16 -25.19 -13.73 11.46
C ALA A 16 -25.23 -13.57 9.94
N GLY A 17 -24.35 -14.31 9.24
CA GLY A 17 -24.27 -14.28 7.79
C GLY A 17 -23.45 -13.09 7.22
N THR A 18 -22.98 -12.17 8.05
CA THR A 18 -22.01 -11.18 7.60
C THR A 18 -20.66 -11.83 7.29
N PRO A 19 -19.87 -11.33 6.31
CA PRO A 19 -18.55 -11.89 5.99
C PRO A 19 -17.63 -12.00 7.21
N ALA A 20 -17.69 -11.03 8.13
CA ALA A 20 -16.91 -11.04 9.37
C ALA A 20 -17.35 -12.17 10.31
N ALA A 21 -18.66 -12.31 10.56
CA ALA A 21 -19.20 -13.38 11.40
C ALA A 21 -18.90 -14.77 10.81
N GLU A 22 -19.04 -14.94 9.51
CA GLU A 22 -18.70 -16.21 8.82
C GLU A 22 -17.21 -16.53 8.93
N HIS A 23 -16.34 -15.55 8.76
CA HIS A 23 -14.90 -15.76 8.88
C HIS A 23 -14.52 -16.15 10.32
N LEU A 24 -15.03 -15.43 11.32
CA LEU A 24 -14.76 -15.70 12.72
C LEU A 24 -15.27 -17.09 13.14
N SER A 25 -16.48 -17.46 12.73
CA SER A 25 -17.09 -18.74 13.14
C SER A 25 -16.55 -19.94 12.37
N ARG A 26 -16.46 -19.85 11.02
CA ARG A 26 -16.13 -21.00 10.16
C ARG A 26 -14.63 -21.21 9.97
N VAL A 27 -13.86 -20.11 9.85
CA VAL A 27 -12.43 -20.19 9.58
C VAL A 27 -11.63 -20.20 10.87
N LEU A 28 -11.89 -19.24 11.76
CA LEU A 28 -11.17 -19.13 13.03
C LEU A 28 -11.77 -19.99 14.13
N LYS A 29 -13.03 -20.46 13.96
CA LYS A 29 -13.77 -21.27 14.94
C LYS A 29 -13.78 -20.65 16.33
N ILE A 30 -13.99 -19.34 16.38
CA ILE A 30 -13.87 -18.52 17.58
C ILE A 30 -14.96 -18.90 18.59
N ALA A 31 -14.61 -18.88 19.88
CA ALA A 31 -15.50 -19.15 21.00
C ALA A 31 -15.62 -17.93 21.93
N VAL A 32 -16.56 -17.95 22.85
CA VAL A 32 -16.69 -16.93 23.91
C VAL A 32 -15.40 -16.92 24.74
N GLY A 33 -14.83 -15.72 24.93
CA GLY A 33 -13.56 -15.49 25.60
C GLY A 33 -12.36 -15.44 24.67
N ASP A 34 -12.48 -15.90 23.43
CA ASP A 34 -11.40 -15.75 22.43
C ASP A 34 -11.24 -14.32 21.99
N THR A 35 -10.05 -14.02 21.43
CA THR A 35 -9.71 -12.68 20.97
C THR A 35 -9.39 -12.65 19.47
N PHE A 36 -9.64 -11.48 18.85
CA PHE A 36 -9.24 -11.21 17.48
C PHE A 36 -8.86 -9.74 17.31
N TRP A 37 -7.94 -9.46 16.39
CA TRP A 37 -7.58 -8.08 16.06
C TRP A 37 -8.67 -7.42 15.22
N CYS A 38 -9.00 -6.19 15.56
CA CYS A 38 -9.88 -5.34 14.78
C CYS A 38 -9.30 -3.94 14.59
N GLY A 39 -9.85 -3.20 13.64
CA GLY A 39 -9.40 -1.85 13.38
C GLY A 39 -10.40 -1.04 12.58
N VAL A 40 -10.30 0.27 12.64
CA VAL A 40 -11.08 1.19 11.82
C VAL A 40 -10.18 1.75 10.73
N LYS A 41 -10.67 1.81 9.50
CA LYS A 41 -9.90 2.34 8.36
C LYS A 41 -9.27 3.69 8.69
N ASN A 42 -7.95 3.80 8.55
CA ASN A 42 -7.13 4.98 8.88
C ASN A 42 -7.31 5.47 10.32
N GLY A 43 -7.72 4.58 11.22
CA GLY A 43 -8.00 4.87 12.61
C GLY A 43 -7.31 3.88 13.56
N ALA A 44 -7.85 3.77 14.77
CA ALA A 44 -7.30 2.91 15.79
C ALA A 44 -7.35 1.41 15.43
N ARG A 45 -6.39 0.65 15.95
CA ARG A 45 -6.40 -0.81 16.04
C ARG A 45 -6.72 -1.21 17.48
N GLY A 46 -7.36 -2.34 17.67
CA GLY A 46 -7.70 -2.85 18.99
C GLY A 46 -7.80 -4.37 19.04
N LEU A 47 -7.74 -4.91 20.23
CA LEU A 47 -7.97 -6.32 20.49
C LEU A 47 -9.43 -6.50 20.96
N ALA A 48 -10.21 -7.21 20.16
CA ALA A 48 -11.58 -7.58 20.49
C ALA A 48 -11.62 -8.88 21.29
N THR A 49 -12.47 -8.95 22.31
CA THR A 49 -12.76 -10.17 23.07
C THR A 49 -14.20 -10.54 22.84
N VAL A 50 -14.46 -11.77 22.41
CA VAL A 50 -15.83 -12.29 22.19
C VAL A 50 -16.53 -12.45 23.55
N THR A 51 -17.65 -11.77 23.69
CA THR A 51 -18.46 -11.78 24.94
C THR A 51 -19.65 -12.71 24.85
N ASP A 52 -20.21 -12.91 23.64
CA ASP A 52 -21.34 -13.80 23.40
C ASP A 52 -21.41 -14.30 21.97
N ILE A 53 -21.91 -15.49 21.76
CA ILE A 53 -22.27 -16.06 20.45
C ILE A 53 -23.70 -16.59 20.57
N SER A 54 -24.65 -15.89 19.97
CA SER A 54 -26.05 -16.29 20.00
C SER A 54 -26.34 -17.56 19.22
N PRO A 55 -27.44 -18.29 19.50
CA PRO A 55 -27.87 -19.45 18.71
C PRO A 55 -28.13 -19.11 17.22
N SER A 56 -28.46 -17.87 16.92
CA SER A 56 -28.62 -17.38 15.53
C SER A 56 -27.31 -17.17 14.80
N GLY A 57 -26.17 -17.21 15.50
CA GLY A 57 -24.84 -16.96 14.92
C GLY A 57 -24.38 -15.48 14.97
N LYS A 58 -25.09 -14.61 15.72
CA LYS A 58 -24.61 -13.25 16.00
C LYS A 58 -23.46 -13.33 17.00
N ILE A 59 -22.37 -12.61 16.73
CA ILE A 59 -21.16 -12.56 17.56
C ILE A 59 -21.07 -11.17 18.20
N SER A 60 -21.09 -11.10 19.53
CA SER A 60 -20.88 -9.88 20.30
C SER A 60 -19.48 -9.85 20.90
N PHE A 61 -18.89 -8.67 20.99
CA PHE A 61 -17.51 -8.50 21.48
C PHE A 61 -17.31 -7.12 22.14
N SER A 62 -16.30 -7.04 22.98
CA SER A 62 -15.77 -5.78 23.51
C SER A 62 -14.40 -5.50 22.90
N VAL A 63 -14.00 -4.24 22.75
CA VAL A 63 -12.70 -3.86 22.14
C VAL A 63 -11.86 -3.05 23.10
N ALA A 64 -10.64 -3.52 23.33
CA ALA A 64 -9.58 -2.75 23.96
C ALA A 64 -8.79 -2.03 22.86
N TRP A 65 -9.03 -0.74 22.66
CA TRP A 65 -8.36 0.08 21.66
C TRP A 65 -6.94 0.41 22.08
N GLU A 66 -5.99 0.28 21.15
CA GLU A 66 -4.60 0.71 21.37
C GLU A 66 -4.54 2.25 21.44
N LYS A 67 -3.88 2.76 22.48
CA LYS A 67 -3.53 4.18 22.57
C LYS A 67 -2.18 4.38 21.87
N ASP A 68 -2.16 5.24 20.84
CA ASP A 68 -0.93 5.65 20.14
C ASP A 68 -0.09 4.48 19.61
N SER A 69 -0.67 3.62 18.77
CA SER A 69 0.11 2.58 18.10
C SER A 69 0.99 3.20 17.00
N PRO A 70 2.32 3.29 17.20
CA PRO A 70 3.23 3.78 16.16
C PRO A 70 3.21 2.90 14.92
N ASP A 71 2.82 1.64 15.06
CA ASP A 71 2.77 0.64 13.99
C ASP A 71 1.64 0.90 12.96
N VAL A 72 0.70 1.79 13.29
CA VAL A 72 -0.41 2.16 12.38
C VAL A 72 0.00 3.27 11.39
N LYS A 73 1.14 3.92 11.59
CA LYS A 73 1.62 4.98 10.68
C LYS A 73 2.22 4.38 9.42
N LEU A 74 1.76 4.89 8.28
CA LEU A 74 2.39 4.57 7.01
C LEU A 74 3.78 5.22 6.91
N PRO A 75 4.76 4.53 6.28
CA PRO A 75 6.09 5.08 6.09
C PRO A 75 6.07 6.29 5.15
N PRO A 76 7.00 7.26 5.28
CA PRO A 76 7.06 8.45 4.46
C PRO A 76 7.63 8.16 3.06
N VAL A 77 7.13 7.11 2.43
CA VAL A 77 7.49 6.68 1.07
C VAL A 77 6.27 6.84 0.17
N ARG A 78 6.44 7.53 -0.95
CA ARG A 78 5.47 7.63 -2.03
C ARG A 78 5.94 6.79 -3.21
N LEU A 79 5.04 6.08 -3.82
CA LEU A 79 5.25 5.31 -5.04
C LEU A 79 4.59 6.02 -6.21
N LEU A 80 5.37 6.46 -7.20
CA LEU A 80 4.90 6.88 -8.51
C LEU A 80 5.10 5.73 -9.49
N VAL A 81 4.04 5.24 -10.10
CA VAL A 81 4.13 4.09 -11.02
C VAL A 81 3.37 4.33 -12.31
N GLY A 82 3.97 3.94 -13.44
CA GLY A 82 3.30 3.97 -14.73
C GLY A 82 2.13 3.00 -14.79
N LEU A 83 0.98 3.49 -15.30
CA LEU A 83 -0.22 2.69 -15.46
C LEU A 83 0.09 1.44 -16.29
N SER A 84 -0.09 0.30 -15.67
CA SER A 84 0.21 -1.03 -16.18
C SER A 84 -1.08 -1.81 -16.40
N ARG A 85 -0.98 -3.04 -16.93
CA ARG A 85 -2.15 -3.92 -17.11
C ARG A 85 -2.91 -4.07 -15.78
N PRO A 86 -4.25 -4.16 -15.81
CA PRO A 86 -5.05 -4.26 -14.58
C PRO A 86 -4.59 -5.36 -13.61
N GLN A 87 -4.17 -6.51 -14.12
CA GLN A 87 -3.65 -7.61 -13.29
C GLN A 87 -2.30 -7.27 -12.64
N THR A 88 -1.44 -6.53 -13.33
CA THR A 88 -0.18 -6.01 -12.77
C THR A 88 -0.47 -4.97 -11.71
N MET A 89 -1.40 -4.02 -11.98
CA MET A 89 -1.81 -3.00 -11.02
C MET A 89 -2.39 -3.60 -9.73
N LYS A 90 -3.22 -4.65 -9.81
CA LYS A 90 -3.70 -5.37 -8.62
C LYS A 90 -2.57 -5.84 -7.72
N LYS A 91 -1.52 -6.45 -8.31
CA LYS A 91 -0.35 -6.91 -7.57
C LYS A 91 0.48 -5.76 -6.99
N ILE A 92 0.62 -4.66 -7.76
CA ILE A 92 1.31 -3.46 -7.30
C ILE A 92 0.61 -2.89 -6.06
N PHE A 93 -0.71 -2.70 -6.11
CA PHE A 93 -1.47 -2.16 -4.98
C PHE A 93 -1.39 -3.07 -3.76
N ALA A 94 -1.51 -4.39 -3.94
CA ALA A 94 -1.36 -5.34 -2.84
C ALA A 94 0.04 -5.25 -2.23
N ALA A 95 1.10 -5.40 -3.03
CA ALA A 95 2.48 -5.35 -2.54
C ALA A 95 2.83 -4.01 -1.88
N ALA A 96 2.45 -2.88 -2.50
CA ALA A 96 2.73 -1.55 -1.95
C ALA A 96 1.99 -1.29 -0.63
N SER A 97 0.76 -1.78 -0.52
CA SER A 97 -0.04 -1.66 0.70
C SER A 97 0.47 -2.57 1.82
N GLU A 98 0.90 -3.80 1.51
CA GLU A 98 1.42 -4.77 2.46
C GLU A 98 2.81 -4.43 2.98
N ILE A 99 3.70 -3.96 2.11
CA ILE A 99 5.05 -3.52 2.49
C ILE A 99 4.99 -2.17 3.23
N GLY A 100 4.08 -1.30 2.81
CA GLY A 100 3.82 0.02 3.37
C GLY A 100 4.37 1.15 2.49
N CYS A 101 3.48 2.08 2.16
CA CYS A 101 3.81 3.40 1.59
C CYS A 101 2.70 4.38 1.95
N ALA A 102 3.02 5.68 2.00
CA ALA A 102 2.03 6.70 2.35
C ALA A 102 1.04 6.95 1.21
N ARG A 103 1.51 6.90 -0.04
CA ARG A 103 0.70 7.20 -1.22
C ARG A 103 1.17 6.44 -2.46
N ILE A 104 0.22 6.04 -3.28
CA ILE A 104 0.43 5.41 -4.58
C ILE A 104 -0.11 6.36 -5.64
N ASP A 105 0.78 6.96 -6.40
CA ASP A 105 0.47 7.83 -7.53
C ASP A 105 0.63 7.03 -8.82
N VAL A 106 -0.42 6.95 -9.63
CA VAL A 106 -0.40 6.27 -10.91
C VAL A 106 -0.48 7.32 -12.02
N PHE A 107 0.37 7.25 -13.02
CA PHE A 107 0.29 8.12 -14.18
C PHE A 107 0.11 7.33 -15.47
N ARG A 108 -0.59 7.90 -16.44
CA ARG A 108 -0.69 7.34 -17.79
C ARG A 108 0.64 7.56 -18.51
N SER A 109 1.38 6.47 -18.71
CA SER A 109 2.65 6.49 -19.45
C SER A 109 2.39 6.64 -20.95
N GLU A 110 3.26 7.35 -21.66
CA GLU A 110 3.18 7.51 -23.13
C GLU A 110 3.19 6.17 -23.88
N LYS A 111 3.89 5.16 -23.36
CA LYS A 111 3.92 3.80 -23.92
C LYS A 111 2.79 2.90 -23.40
N GLY A 112 1.93 3.41 -22.51
CA GLY A 112 0.84 2.67 -21.90
C GLY A 112 -0.33 2.48 -22.86
N ASP A 113 -1.19 1.49 -22.56
CA ASP A 113 -2.47 1.32 -23.26
C ASP A 113 -3.53 2.19 -22.58
N PRO A 114 -4.16 3.15 -23.29
CA PRO A 114 -5.20 4.02 -22.72
C PRO A 114 -6.37 3.23 -22.10
N ALA A 115 -6.69 2.05 -22.63
CA ALA A 115 -7.79 1.21 -22.14
C ALA A 115 -7.60 0.74 -20.69
N TYR A 116 -6.37 0.72 -20.18
CA TYR A 116 -6.12 0.31 -18.79
C TYR A 116 -6.72 1.25 -17.76
N ALA A 117 -6.92 2.53 -18.13
CA ALA A 117 -7.59 3.51 -17.28
C ALA A 117 -9.10 3.30 -17.17
N GLU A 118 -9.70 2.56 -18.11
CA GLU A 118 -11.13 2.27 -18.14
C GLU A 118 -11.47 0.94 -17.44
N SER A 119 -10.49 0.27 -16.85
CA SER A 119 -10.68 -1.04 -16.26
C SER A 119 -11.61 -1.01 -15.03
N SER A 120 -12.22 -2.18 -14.74
CA SER A 120 -13.03 -2.37 -13.53
C SER A 120 -12.26 -2.22 -12.22
N LEU A 121 -10.93 -2.22 -12.26
CA LEU A 121 -10.08 -2.01 -11.10
C LEU A 121 -10.39 -0.71 -10.35
N TRP A 122 -10.83 0.32 -11.07
CA TRP A 122 -11.14 1.64 -10.53
C TRP A 122 -12.58 1.79 -10.00
N LYS A 123 -13.39 0.74 -10.12
CA LYS A 123 -14.78 0.70 -9.65
C LYS A 123 -14.87 0.27 -8.19
N VAL A 124 -16.09 0.08 -7.68
CA VAL A 124 -16.35 -0.45 -6.34
C VAL A 124 -16.50 -1.98 -6.41
N GLY A 125 -15.93 -2.72 -5.46
CA GLY A 125 -16.04 -4.19 -5.35
C GLY A 125 -14.75 -4.84 -4.82
N ASP A 126 -14.80 -6.14 -4.55
CA ASP A 126 -13.71 -6.87 -3.89
C ASP A 126 -12.43 -7.01 -4.72
N GLU A 127 -12.57 -7.10 -6.04
CA GLU A 127 -11.45 -7.20 -6.99
C GLU A 127 -11.01 -5.83 -7.53
N THR A 128 -11.44 -4.77 -6.90
CA THR A 128 -11.15 -3.38 -7.22
C THR A 128 -10.11 -2.82 -6.25
N LEU A 129 -9.64 -1.61 -6.50
CA LEU A 129 -8.67 -0.97 -5.63
C LEU A 129 -9.11 -0.91 -4.15
N PRO A 130 -10.33 -0.46 -3.80
CA PRO A 130 -10.77 -0.48 -2.40
C PRO A 130 -10.76 -1.87 -1.76
N GLY A 131 -11.19 -2.89 -2.50
CA GLY A 131 -11.18 -4.28 -2.00
C GLY A 131 -9.77 -4.82 -1.80
N ILE A 132 -8.83 -4.51 -2.70
CA ILE A 132 -7.42 -4.89 -2.56
C ILE A 132 -6.80 -4.24 -1.32
N LEU A 133 -6.98 -2.93 -1.14
CA LEU A 133 -6.45 -2.22 0.03
C LEU A 133 -7.04 -2.76 1.34
N LYS A 134 -8.34 -3.09 1.34
CA LYS A 134 -8.99 -3.75 2.48
C LYS A 134 -8.33 -5.09 2.82
N LYS A 135 -8.18 -5.98 1.83
CA LYS A 135 -7.54 -7.30 2.02
C LYS A 135 -6.10 -7.18 2.51
N SER A 136 -5.33 -6.22 1.99
CA SER A 136 -3.95 -5.95 2.45
C SER A 136 -3.90 -5.47 3.90
N ALA A 137 -4.79 -4.55 4.31
CA ALA A 137 -4.88 -4.08 5.69
C ALA A 137 -5.28 -5.22 6.66
N GLU A 138 -6.23 -6.06 6.27
CA GLU A 138 -6.65 -7.23 7.03
C GLU A 138 -5.54 -8.28 7.15
N GLN A 139 -4.71 -8.45 6.11
CA GLN A 139 -3.57 -9.38 6.11
C GLN A 139 -2.42 -8.87 6.99
N THR A 140 -2.09 -7.59 6.89
CA THR A 140 -0.95 -6.99 7.62
C THR A 140 -1.27 -6.64 9.07
N CYS A 141 -2.53 -6.71 9.46
CA CYS A 141 -3.00 -6.24 10.77
C CYS A 141 -2.78 -4.73 11.00
N ILE A 142 -2.75 -3.96 9.91
CA ILE A 142 -2.56 -2.50 9.94
C ILE A 142 -3.73 -1.83 9.23
N PRO A 143 -4.62 -1.10 9.94
CA PRO A 143 -5.81 -0.49 9.36
C PRO A 143 -5.52 0.80 8.57
N ALA A 144 -4.26 1.16 8.39
CA ALA A 144 -3.85 2.31 7.60
C ALA A 144 -3.80 1.97 6.10
N PHE A 145 -4.45 2.80 5.28
CA PHE A 145 -4.53 2.64 3.84
C PHE A 145 -3.69 3.73 3.16
N PRO A 146 -2.85 3.38 2.17
CA PRO A 146 -2.19 4.40 1.37
C PRO A 146 -3.20 5.28 0.63
N GLU A 147 -2.88 6.56 0.48
CA GLU A 147 -3.60 7.41 -0.44
C GLU A 147 -3.40 6.93 -1.88
N PHE A 148 -4.35 7.26 -2.75
CA PHE A 148 -4.26 6.94 -4.16
C PHE A 148 -4.64 8.14 -5.03
N ARG A 149 -3.85 8.37 -6.10
CA ARG A 149 -4.18 9.34 -7.14
C ARG A 149 -3.83 8.80 -8.53
N LEU A 150 -4.64 9.18 -9.53
CA LEU A 150 -4.41 8.88 -10.94
C LEU A 150 -4.19 10.18 -11.71
N TYR A 151 -3.07 10.26 -12.43
CA TYR A 151 -2.67 11.41 -13.23
C TYR A 151 -2.79 11.11 -14.73
N ARG A 152 -3.18 12.12 -15.48
CA ARG A 152 -3.33 12.01 -16.96
C ARG A 152 -2.00 11.78 -17.69
N SER A 153 -0.87 12.22 -17.10
CA SER A 153 0.48 12.02 -17.63
C SER A 153 1.53 12.17 -16.52
N LEU A 154 2.78 11.81 -16.82
CA LEU A 154 3.90 12.09 -15.91
C LEU A 154 4.14 13.60 -15.76
N GLU A 155 4.05 14.36 -16.83
CA GLU A 155 4.19 15.82 -16.82
C GLU A 155 3.19 16.46 -15.83
N HIS A 156 1.92 16.09 -15.93
CA HIS A 156 0.89 16.57 -15.02
C HIS A 156 1.17 16.22 -13.55
N PHE A 157 1.72 15.02 -13.29
CA PHE A 157 2.17 14.67 -11.94
C PHE A 157 3.31 15.59 -11.47
N LEU A 158 4.32 15.82 -12.30
CA LEU A 158 5.48 16.65 -11.97
C LEU A 158 5.10 18.10 -11.68
N GLU A 159 4.17 18.67 -12.45
CA GLU A 159 3.64 20.02 -12.27
C GLU A 159 2.89 20.16 -10.95
N GLU A 160 1.92 19.26 -10.69
CA GLU A 160 1.06 19.35 -9.50
C GLU A 160 1.80 19.05 -8.19
N ASN A 161 2.93 18.35 -8.25
CA ASN A 161 3.67 17.92 -7.06
C ASN A 161 5.06 18.55 -6.94
N SER A 162 5.35 19.64 -7.66
CA SER A 162 6.67 20.28 -7.70
C SER A 162 7.22 20.60 -6.30
N ASP A 163 6.41 21.16 -5.41
CA ASP A 163 6.80 21.51 -4.04
C ASP A 163 7.15 20.29 -3.18
N GLU A 164 6.40 19.18 -3.34
CA GLU A 164 6.66 17.94 -2.61
C GLU A 164 7.90 17.22 -3.17
N ILE A 165 8.09 17.24 -4.48
CA ILE A 165 9.29 16.70 -5.16
C ILE A 165 10.55 17.37 -4.63
N GLN A 166 10.58 18.71 -4.54
CA GLN A 166 11.72 19.47 -4.04
C GLN A 166 12.10 19.11 -2.59
N LYS A 167 11.11 18.72 -1.79
CA LYS A 167 11.28 18.35 -0.36
C LYS A 167 11.61 16.86 -0.17
N SER A 168 11.53 16.06 -1.21
CA SER A 168 11.69 14.60 -1.17
C SER A 168 13.06 14.15 -1.68
N ALA A 169 13.48 12.95 -1.29
CA ALA A 169 14.54 12.21 -1.95
C ALA A 169 13.91 11.41 -3.11
N CYS A 170 14.16 11.87 -4.34
CA CYS A 170 13.51 11.32 -5.54
C CYS A 170 14.41 10.32 -6.25
N VAL A 171 13.91 9.11 -6.49
CA VAL A 171 14.62 8.04 -7.19
C VAL A 171 13.73 7.44 -8.27
N ALA A 172 14.22 7.43 -9.51
CA ALA A 172 13.59 6.74 -10.63
C ALA A 172 14.33 5.43 -10.93
N LEU A 173 13.59 4.33 -11.00
CA LEU A 173 14.17 3.04 -11.36
C LEU A 173 14.13 2.84 -12.87
N ASP A 174 15.27 2.53 -13.44
CA ASP A 174 15.44 2.24 -14.87
C ASP A 174 16.45 1.11 -15.08
N VAL A 175 16.24 0.30 -16.10
CA VAL A 175 17.15 -0.77 -16.50
C VAL A 175 18.02 -0.38 -17.69
N TYR A 176 17.65 0.68 -18.43
CA TYR A 176 18.33 1.09 -19.67
C TYR A 176 19.31 2.24 -19.49
N ALA A 177 19.00 3.17 -18.59
CA ALA A 177 19.82 4.36 -18.38
C ALA A 177 20.04 4.67 -16.88
N PRO A 178 20.38 3.68 -16.03
CA PRO A 178 20.65 3.92 -14.62
C PRO A 178 22.02 4.57 -14.44
N GLU A 179 22.17 5.38 -13.40
CA GLU A 179 23.43 6.00 -13.02
C GLU A 179 24.19 5.14 -12.00
N LYS A 180 23.48 4.50 -11.10
CA LYS A 180 24.05 3.68 -10.03
C LYS A 180 23.05 2.65 -9.47
N SER A 181 23.54 1.75 -8.62
CA SER A 181 22.66 0.85 -7.88
C SER A 181 21.82 1.62 -6.87
N PHE A 182 20.54 1.25 -6.70
CA PHE A 182 19.69 1.85 -5.68
C PHE A 182 20.25 1.65 -4.26
N GLY A 183 20.94 0.54 -4.03
CA GLY A 183 21.69 0.31 -2.78
C GLY A 183 22.69 1.43 -2.45
N ASN A 184 23.27 2.08 -3.46
CA ASN A 184 24.28 3.13 -3.32
C ASN A 184 23.71 4.56 -3.34
N ILE A 185 22.38 4.74 -3.45
CA ILE A 185 21.75 6.06 -3.31
C ILE A 185 21.55 6.34 -1.83
N ALA A 186 22.03 7.48 -1.34
CA ALA A 186 21.74 7.93 0.02
C ALA A 186 20.31 8.43 0.11
N LEU A 187 19.53 7.90 1.06
CA LEU A 187 18.21 8.41 1.43
C LEU A 187 18.32 9.04 2.82
N PRO A 188 18.17 10.37 2.95
CA PRO A 188 18.25 11.02 4.26
C PRO A 188 17.13 10.50 5.19
N PRO A 189 17.45 10.13 6.45
CA PRO A 189 16.49 9.46 7.36
C PRO A 189 15.22 10.24 7.69
N GLN A 190 15.23 11.56 7.49
CA GLN A 190 14.10 12.44 7.83
C GLN A 190 13.37 13.04 6.61
N LYS A 191 13.75 12.65 5.41
CA LYS A 191 13.06 13.12 4.19
C LYS A 191 12.04 12.12 3.70
N ASN A 192 10.97 12.63 3.12
CA ASN A 192 10.06 11.82 2.33
C ASN A 192 10.82 11.21 1.15
N VAL A 193 10.51 9.99 0.80
CA VAL A 193 11.08 9.30 -0.36
C VAL A 193 10.02 9.21 -1.45
N LEU A 194 10.38 9.60 -2.66
CA LEU A 194 9.54 9.44 -3.85
C LEU A 194 10.22 8.46 -4.82
N LEU A 195 9.65 7.27 -4.94
CA LEU A 195 10.11 6.22 -5.86
C LEU A 195 9.30 6.28 -7.13
N ALA A 196 9.96 6.40 -8.29
CA ALA A 196 9.32 6.37 -9.59
C ALA A 196 9.68 5.09 -10.34
N ILE A 197 8.68 4.37 -10.85
CA ILE A 197 8.80 3.12 -11.60
C ILE A 197 7.95 3.23 -12.86
N GLY A 198 8.54 2.98 -14.03
CA GLY A 198 7.85 3.01 -15.32
C GLY A 198 6.79 1.91 -15.44
N SER A 199 5.99 1.97 -16.52
CA SER A 199 5.11 0.87 -16.92
C SER A 199 5.92 -0.36 -17.38
N GLU A 200 5.23 -1.46 -17.78
CA GLU A 200 5.91 -2.66 -18.32
C GLU A 200 6.80 -2.36 -19.53
N ARG A 201 6.56 -1.26 -20.25
CA ARG A 201 7.36 -0.84 -21.40
C ARG A 201 8.48 0.15 -21.02
N GLY A 202 8.68 0.38 -19.72
CA GLY A 202 9.67 1.32 -19.17
C GLY A 202 9.36 2.79 -19.54
N TRP A 203 10.34 3.63 -19.40
CA TRP A 203 10.27 5.07 -19.65
C TRP A 203 10.47 5.42 -21.12
N THR A 204 9.87 6.52 -21.61
CA THR A 204 10.30 7.19 -22.83
C THR A 204 11.49 8.11 -22.53
N ASP A 205 12.15 8.61 -23.58
CA ASP A 205 13.24 9.58 -23.38
C ASP A 205 12.73 10.92 -22.86
N ALA A 206 11.53 11.31 -23.25
CA ALA A 206 10.84 12.49 -22.72
C ALA A 206 10.51 12.34 -21.22
N GLU A 207 9.95 11.18 -20.82
CA GLU A 207 9.68 10.87 -19.42
C GLU A 207 10.97 10.86 -18.58
N ARG A 208 12.08 10.30 -19.10
CA ARG A 208 13.40 10.36 -18.44
C ARG A 208 13.92 11.79 -18.29
N ALA A 209 13.79 12.59 -19.34
CA ALA A 209 14.21 13.99 -19.30
C ALA A 209 13.40 14.79 -18.27
N GLY A 210 12.07 14.59 -18.23
CA GLY A 210 11.20 15.22 -17.25
C GLY A 210 11.57 14.85 -15.80
N LEU A 211 11.80 13.57 -15.52
CA LEU A 211 12.24 13.11 -14.20
C LEU A 211 13.60 13.70 -13.80
N ARG A 212 14.60 13.69 -14.70
CA ARG A 212 15.92 14.30 -14.44
C ARG A 212 15.80 15.80 -14.19
N GLY A 213 15.03 16.50 -15.00
CA GLY A 213 14.77 17.94 -14.83
C GLY A 213 14.13 18.30 -13.48
N ASN A 214 13.45 17.35 -12.86
CA ASN A 214 12.85 17.49 -11.52
C ASN A 214 13.68 16.82 -10.41
N GLY A 215 14.96 16.51 -10.65
CA GLY A 215 15.90 16.09 -9.62
C GLY A 215 15.82 14.61 -9.22
N PHE A 216 15.19 13.75 -10.01
CA PHE A 216 15.21 12.30 -9.78
C PHE A 216 16.58 11.70 -10.10
N ALA A 217 17.19 11.01 -9.14
CA ALA A 217 18.35 10.17 -9.37
C ALA A 217 17.94 8.85 -10.03
N PHE A 218 18.64 8.44 -11.09
CA PHE A 218 18.32 7.20 -11.81
C PHE A 218 19.10 6.02 -11.25
N ALA A 219 18.39 4.93 -10.92
CA ALA A 219 18.98 3.76 -10.28
C ALA A 219 18.49 2.45 -10.89
N HIS A 220 19.28 1.38 -10.68
CA HIS A 220 18.89 0.01 -10.99
C HIS A 220 18.79 -0.85 -9.73
N LEU A 221 18.01 -1.94 -9.82
CA LEU A 221 17.86 -2.98 -8.79
C LEU A 221 18.73 -4.24 -9.07
N GLY A 222 19.82 -4.08 -9.79
CA GLY A 222 20.69 -5.19 -10.22
C GLY A 222 20.64 -5.44 -11.71
N GLY A 223 21.28 -6.53 -12.17
CA GLY A 223 21.46 -6.82 -13.60
C GLY A 223 20.31 -7.59 -14.25
N ARG A 224 19.20 -7.85 -13.53
CA ARG A 224 18.04 -8.55 -14.07
C ARG A 224 16.89 -7.60 -14.33
N VAL A 225 16.21 -7.76 -15.46
CA VAL A 225 14.95 -7.06 -15.74
C VAL A 225 13.85 -7.66 -14.87
N LEU A 226 13.34 -6.89 -13.94
CA LEU A 226 12.26 -7.30 -13.06
C LEU A 226 10.89 -6.93 -13.68
N ARG A 227 9.85 -7.69 -13.36
CA ARG A 227 8.47 -7.25 -13.60
C ARG A 227 8.17 -6.05 -12.72
N VAL A 228 7.23 -5.18 -13.14
CA VAL A 228 6.91 -3.93 -12.43
C VAL A 228 6.51 -4.20 -10.98
N GLU A 229 5.62 -5.17 -10.74
CA GLU A 229 5.19 -5.54 -9.40
C GLU A 229 6.35 -6.04 -8.52
N THR A 230 7.31 -6.75 -9.10
CA THR A 230 8.51 -7.20 -8.39
C THR A 230 9.46 -6.03 -8.11
N ALA A 231 9.64 -5.14 -9.09
CA ALA A 231 10.45 -3.93 -8.92
C ALA A 231 9.89 -3.02 -7.82
N VAL A 232 8.55 -2.87 -7.76
CA VAL A 232 7.86 -2.13 -6.69
C VAL A 232 8.16 -2.73 -5.32
N ALA A 233 7.99 -4.05 -5.16
CA ALA A 233 8.22 -4.71 -3.89
C ALA A 233 9.68 -4.56 -3.42
N VAL A 234 10.63 -4.79 -4.31
CA VAL A 234 12.07 -4.67 -3.99
C VAL A 234 12.43 -3.20 -3.68
N ALA A 235 11.94 -2.24 -4.48
CA ALA A 235 12.25 -0.83 -4.28
C ALA A 235 11.72 -0.29 -2.95
N LEU A 236 10.48 -0.60 -2.62
CA LEU A 236 9.88 -0.22 -1.33
C LEU A 236 10.67 -0.82 -0.17
N SER A 237 11.00 -2.13 -0.25
CA SER A 237 11.77 -2.82 0.79
C SER A 237 13.15 -2.20 0.99
N VAL A 238 13.88 -1.88 -0.09
CA VAL A 238 15.18 -1.21 -0.02
C VAL A 238 15.02 0.21 0.56
N ALA A 239 14.02 0.98 0.12
CA ALA A 239 13.79 2.32 0.65
C ALA A 239 13.50 2.30 2.15
N LEU A 240 12.59 1.45 2.61
CA LEU A 240 12.23 1.33 4.03
C LEU A 240 13.41 0.91 4.90
N SER A 241 14.25 -0.02 4.43
CA SER A 241 15.49 -0.40 5.10
C SER A 241 16.46 0.78 5.21
N LYS A 242 16.58 1.60 4.15
CA LYS A 242 17.52 2.74 4.12
C LYS A 242 17.11 3.91 5.00
N ILE A 243 15.81 4.10 5.23
CA ILE A 243 15.28 5.15 6.14
C ILE A 243 15.05 4.63 7.57
N ASP A 244 15.48 3.41 7.87
CA ASP A 244 15.34 2.75 9.17
C ASP A 244 13.88 2.69 9.67
N PHE A 245 12.95 2.44 8.75
CA PHE A 245 11.52 2.37 9.08
C PHE A 245 11.10 0.97 9.55
N TRP A 246 11.87 -0.07 9.22
CA TRP A 246 11.55 -1.43 9.64
C TRP A 246 11.92 -1.66 11.10
N THR A 247 11.01 -1.29 11.98
CA THR A 247 11.10 -1.65 13.40
C THR A 247 10.53 -3.06 13.64
N PRO A 248 11.10 -3.86 14.54
CA PRO A 248 10.52 -5.14 14.91
C PRO A 248 9.10 -4.92 15.46
N HIS A 249 8.11 -5.64 14.93
CA HIS A 249 6.80 -5.67 15.56
C HIS A 249 6.91 -6.10 17.02
N LYS A 250 6.33 -5.33 17.93
CA LYS A 250 5.94 -5.89 19.22
C LYS A 250 5.01 -7.05 18.89
N ARG A 251 5.38 -8.27 19.30
CA ARG A 251 4.66 -9.50 18.96
C ARG A 251 3.16 -9.30 19.12
N LEU A 252 2.41 -9.64 18.08
CA LEU A 252 0.98 -9.87 18.15
C LEU A 252 0.79 -11.18 18.96
N SER A 253 1.02 -11.10 20.25
CA SER A 253 0.87 -12.24 21.19
C SER A 253 -0.52 -12.23 21.76
#